data_4972ed09004b45d990988476645db39a
#
_entry.id   4972ed09004b45d990988476645db39a
#
_cell.length_a   1.000
_cell.length_b   1.000
_cell.length_c   1.000
_cell.angle_alpha   90.00
_cell.angle_beta   90.00
_cell.angle_gamma   90.00
#
_symmetry.space_group_name_H-M   'P 1'
#
loop_
_entity.id
_entity.type
_entity.pdbx_description
1 polymer ?
#
loop_
_entity_poly.entity_id
_entity_poly.type
_entity_poly.pdbx_seq_one_letter_code
_entity_poly.pdbx_strand_id
1 'polypeptide(L)'
;LKAHKKGLMQQLFPAEGETVPRLRFPEFRGAGEWREKKAGTLFKNRKEKGKAGLPIYSVTMNDGLVKRSSLDRKIDDIAKPEGNRKAYRNEIAYNMMRMWQGAFGIVPEDCMVSPAYVILSPQDGVHSNFFGYLLKLPRSLQFLTSHSRGLTSDRLRLYYDDFAAISLRCPAFSEQQRIADCFSSIDNLITAQIQKLTTLKAHKKGLMQ
;
A
#
# COMPACT_ATOMS: atom_id res chain seq x y z
N LEU A 1 8.78 18.89 1.21
CA LEU A 1 7.72 17.97 1.67
C LEU A 1 8.13 16.50 1.56
N LYS A 2 8.63 15.98 0.41
CA LYS A 2 9.02 14.56 0.26
C LYS A 2 10.12 14.15 1.25
N ALA A 3 11.17 14.96 1.43
CA ALA A 3 12.22 14.69 2.41
C ALA A 3 11.69 14.72 3.86
N HIS A 4 10.80 15.65 4.18
CA HIS A 4 10.14 15.73 5.46
C HIS A 4 9.30 14.48 5.75
N LYS A 5 8.47 14.03 4.78
CA LYS A 5 7.71 12.78 4.88
C LYS A 5 8.64 11.59 5.18
N LYS A 6 9.77 11.48 4.45
CA LYS A 6 10.75 10.41 4.67
C LYS A 6 11.31 10.43 6.10
N GLY A 7 11.65 11.62 6.61
CA GLY A 7 12.14 11.78 7.98
C GLY A 7 11.10 11.38 9.04
N LEU A 8 9.84 11.78 8.85
CA LEU A 8 8.74 11.36 9.73
C LEU A 8 8.50 9.86 9.67
N MET A 9 8.57 9.24 8.50
CA MET A 9 8.44 7.77 8.38
C MET A 9 9.53 7.03 9.16
N GLN A 10 10.75 7.57 9.24
CA GLN A 10 11.82 6.97 10.03
C GLN A 10 11.65 7.16 11.54
N GLN A 11 10.85 8.13 11.98
CA GLN A 11 10.67 8.46 13.39
C GLN A 11 9.34 7.95 13.97
N LEU A 12 8.25 7.97 13.19
CA LEU A 12 6.92 7.52 13.62
C LEU A 12 6.73 6.00 13.54
N PHE A 13 7.67 5.28 12.93
CA PHE A 13 7.74 3.81 12.99
C PHE A 13 8.98 3.40 13.79
N PRO A 14 8.88 2.35 14.65
CA PRO A 14 10.03 1.88 15.43
C PRO A 14 11.20 1.51 14.52
N ALA A 15 12.43 1.79 14.87
CA ALA A 15 13.61 1.33 14.14
C ALA A 15 13.81 -0.18 14.27
N GLU A 16 14.80 -0.72 13.57
CA GLU A 16 15.15 -2.14 13.68
C GLU A 16 15.54 -2.48 15.14
N GLY A 17 14.97 -3.56 15.66
CA GLY A 17 15.16 -3.95 17.06
C GLY A 17 14.32 -3.16 18.07
N GLU A 18 13.78 -1.99 17.71
CA GLU A 18 12.95 -1.19 18.62
C GLU A 18 11.48 -1.63 18.58
N THR A 19 10.79 -1.46 19.70
CA THR A 19 9.36 -1.77 19.88
C THR A 19 8.51 -0.51 20.01
N VAL A 20 9.15 0.66 20.18
CA VAL A 20 8.51 1.97 20.33
C VAL A 20 9.12 2.93 19.30
N PRO A 21 8.33 3.76 18.60
CA PRO A 21 8.85 4.75 17.69
C PRO A 21 9.58 5.88 18.45
N ARG A 22 10.59 6.48 17.83
CA ARG A 22 11.36 7.61 18.40
C ARG A 22 10.53 8.87 18.56
N LEU A 23 9.63 9.12 17.60
CA LEU A 23 8.63 10.19 17.66
C LEU A 23 7.26 9.55 17.84
N ARG A 24 6.49 10.03 18.80
CA ARG A 24 5.13 9.56 19.06
C ARG A 24 4.22 10.74 19.35
N PHE A 25 3.02 10.71 18.85
CA PHE A 25 2.01 11.73 19.15
C PHE A 25 1.79 11.82 20.65
N PRO A 26 1.57 13.05 21.19
CA PRO A 26 1.46 13.27 22.64
C PRO A 26 0.48 12.33 23.34
N GLU A 27 -0.67 12.10 22.69
CA GLU A 27 -1.76 11.26 23.20
C GLU A 27 -1.40 9.78 23.37
N PHE A 28 -0.31 9.32 22.71
CA PHE A 28 0.12 7.91 22.75
C PHE A 28 1.45 7.68 23.46
N ARG A 29 2.08 8.73 24.04
CA ARG A 29 3.40 8.58 24.68
C ARG A 29 3.43 7.53 25.81
N GLY A 30 2.31 7.33 26.50
CA GLY A 30 2.15 6.32 27.55
C GLY A 30 1.56 4.97 27.07
N ALA A 31 1.30 4.77 25.77
CA ALA A 31 0.57 3.61 25.28
C ALA A 31 1.37 2.29 25.23
N GLY A 32 2.61 2.25 25.76
CA GLY A 32 3.45 1.05 25.79
C GLY A 32 4.03 0.68 24.41
N GLU A 33 4.50 -0.57 24.31
CA GLU A 33 5.17 -1.08 23.12
C GLU A 33 4.19 -1.50 22.02
N TRP A 34 4.64 -1.42 20.77
CA TRP A 34 3.89 -1.98 19.65
C TRP A 34 3.94 -3.50 19.70
N ARG A 35 2.77 -4.12 19.55
CA ARG A 35 2.63 -5.57 19.63
C ARG A 35 2.97 -6.22 18.31
N GLU A 36 3.69 -7.34 18.38
CA GLU A 36 3.95 -8.19 17.22
C GLU A 36 2.75 -9.09 16.95
N LYS A 37 2.31 -9.12 15.69
CA LYS A 37 1.17 -9.95 15.23
C LYS A 37 1.53 -10.59 13.88
N LYS A 38 1.07 -11.82 13.66
CA LYS A 38 1.17 -12.44 12.33
C LYS A 38 0.29 -11.71 11.34
N ALA A 39 0.81 -11.46 10.13
CA ALA A 39 0.05 -10.77 9.07
C ALA A 39 -1.27 -11.50 8.72
N GLY A 40 -1.32 -12.82 8.83
CA GLY A 40 -2.54 -13.61 8.63
C GLY A 40 -3.61 -13.43 9.71
N THR A 41 -3.28 -12.86 10.88
CA THR A 41 -4.28 -12.44 11.88
C THR A 41 -4.79 -11.02 11.62
N LEU A 42 -4.00 -10.21 10.94
CA LEU A 42 -4.34 -8.83 10.58
C LEU A 42 -5.16 -8.76 9.29
N PHE A 43 -4.87 -9.64 8.35
CA PHE A 43 -5.49 -9.65 7.02
C PHE A 43 -5.93 -11.05 6.61
N LYS A 44 -7.07 -11.14 5.93
CA LYS A 44 -7.53 -12.36 5.26
C LYS A 44 -7.39 -12.23 3.74
N ASN A 45 -7.15 -13.34 3.07
CA ASN A 45 -7.09 -13.38 1.61
C ASN A 45 -8.51 -13.42 1.03
N ARG A 46 -8.93 -12.35 0.35
CA ARG A 46 -10.19 -12.36 -0.40
C ARG A 46 -10.00 -13.07 -1.74
N LYS A 47 -10.87 -14.04 -2.01
CA LYS A 47 -10.87 -14.82 -3.25
C LYS A 47 -12.17 -14.67 -4.05
N GLU A 48 -12.93 -13.60 -3.80
CA GLU A 48 -14.20 -13.34 -4.46
C GLU A 48 -13.98 -13.05 -5.95
N LYS A 49 -14.83 -13.64 -6.81
CA LYS A 49 -14.79 -13.41 -8.26
C LYS A 49 -15.26 -12.01 -8.61
N GLY A 50 -14.71 -11.45 -9.68
CA GLY A 50 -15.13 -10.17 -10.22
C GLY A 50 -16.59 -10.17 -10.65
N LYS A 51 -17.18 -8.97 -10.71
CA LYS A 51 -18.56 -8.75 -11.10
C LYS A 51 -18.60 -7.70 -12.22
N ALA A 52 -19.42 -7.94 -13.23
CA ALA A 52 -19.64 -6.96 -14.31
C ALA A 52 -20.07 -5.59 -13.76
N GLY A 53 -19.64 -4.53 -14.43
CA GLY A 53 -19.94 -3.15 -14.04
C GLY A 53 -18.95 -2.52 -13.08
N LEU A 54 -18.03 -3.30 -12.47
CA LEU A 54 -16.98 -2.73 -11.63
C LEU A 54 -15.77 -2.26 -12.46
N PRO A 55 -15.13 -1.14 -12.10
CA PRO A 55 -13.92 -0.69 -12.78
C PRO A 55 -12.76 -1.66 -12.54
N ILE A 56 -11.85 -1.75 -13.53
CA ILE A 56 -10.66 -2.58 -13.41
C ILE A 56 -9.47 -1.72 -13.00
N TYR A 57 -8.75 -2.16 -11.97
CA TYR A 57 -7.54 -1.52 -11.46
C TYR A 57 -6.32 -2.39 -11.67
N SER A 58 -5.18 -1.74 -11.87
CA SER A 58 -3.87 -2.37 -11.92
C SER A 58 -2.96 -1.79 -10.86
N VAL A 59 -2.14 -2.66 -10.27
CA VAL A 59 -1.09 -2.23 -9.33
C VAL A 59 0.10 -1.72 -10.11
N THR A 60 0.55 -0.51 -9.80
CA THR A 60 1.80 0.08 -10.29
C THR A 60 2.84 0.15 -9.17
N MET A 61 4.10 0.35 -9.54
CA MET A 61 5.20 0.48 -8.58
C MET A 61 5.15 1.80 -7.80
N ASN A 62 4.74 2.88 -8.46
CA ASN A 62 4.83 4.23 -7.91
C ASN A 62 3.51 4.74 -7.35
N ASP A 63 2.40 4.49 -8.06
CA ASP A 63 1.12 5.12 -7.80
C ASP A 63 0.11 4.18 -7.10
N GLY A 64 0.56 2.97 -6.74
CA GLY A 64 -0.32 1.96 -6.12
C GLY A 64 -1.35 1.43 -7.11
N LEU A 65 -2.65 1.45 -6.75
CA LEU A 65 -3.74 1.05 -7.64
C LEU A 65 -4.20 2.23 -8.50
N VAL A 66 -4.17 2.03 -9.82
CA VAL A 66 -4.66 2.99 -10.83
C VAL A 66 -5.70 2.33 -11.73
N LYS A 67 -6.67 3.09 -12.20
CA LYS A 67 -7.64 2.59 -13.19
C LYS A 67 -6.89 2.11 -14.42
N ARG A 68 -7.22 0.89 -14.89
CA ARG A 68 -6.58 0.33 -16.10
C ARG A 68 -6.83 1.22 -17.32
N SER A 69 -7.99 1.86 -17.43
CA SER A 69 -8.34 2.80 -18.49
C SER A 69 -7.47 4.06 -18.55
N SER A 70 -6.76 4.40 -17.46
CA SER A 70 -5.85 5.55 -17.42
C SER A 70 -4.39 5.19 -17.79
N LEU A 71 -4.12 3.91 -18.07
CA LEU A 71 -2.79 3.46 -18.50
C LEU A 71 -2.70 3.51 -20.02
N ASP A 72 -1.62 4.09 -20.57
CA ASP A 72 -1.36 4.19 -22.02
C ASP A 72 -1.15 2.85 -22.74
N ARG A 73 -1.15 1.75 -21.99
CA ARG A 73 -1.05 0.41 -22.56
C ARG A 73 -2.43 -0.08 -22.99
N LYS A 74 -2.65 -0.27 -24.29
CA LYS A 74 -3.70 -1.14 -24.81
C LYS A 74 -3.43 -2.56 -24.32
N ILE A 75 -4.08 -2.95 -23.25
CA ILE A 75 -4.06 -4.34 -22.76
C ILE A 75 -5.28 -4.99 -23.39
N ASP A 76 -5.09 -5.65 -24.53
CA ASP A 76 -6.13 -6.27 -25.34
C ASP A 76 -6.83 -7.46 -24.65
N ASP A 77 -6.30 -7.98 -23.57
CA ASP A 77 -6.91 -9.05 -22.78
C ASP A 77 -7.64 -8.50 -21.55
N ILE A 78 -8.83 -8.02 -21.77
CA ILE A 78 -9.79 -7.84 -20.68
C ILE A 78 -10.36 -9.24 -20.39
N ALA A 79 -9.76 -9.93 -19.44
CA ALA A 79 -10.35 -11.17 -18.92
C ALA A 79 -11.83 -10.90 -18.57
N LYS A 80 -12.71 -11.87 -18.88
CA LYS A 80 -14.12 -11.77 -18.48
C LYS A 80 -14.20 -11.39 -16.99
N PRO A 81 -15.22 -10.65 -16.54
CA PRO A 81 -15.33 -10.22 -15.15
C PRO A 81 -15.07 -11.34 -14.15
N GLU A 82 -15.57 -12.53 -14.42
CA GLU A 82 -15.44 -13.73 -13.57
C GLU A 82 -14.00 -14.25 -13.49
N GLY A 83 -13.16 -13.91 -14.45
CA GLY A 83 -11.72 -14.21 -14.48
C GLY A 83 -10.88 -13.26 -13.61
N ASN A 84 -11.46 -12.13 -13.20
CA ASN A 84 -10.83 -11.19 -12.28
C ASN A 84 -11.23 -11.48 -10.83
N ARG A 85 -10.60 -10.78 -9.89
CA ARG A 85 -10.97 -10.80 -8.46
C ARG A 85 -11.64 -9.49 -8.09
N LYS A 86 -12.69 -9.56 -7.27
CA LYS A 86 -13.31 -8.38 -6.67
C LYS A 86 -12.53 -7.95 -5.44
N ALA A 87 -12.25 -6.65 -5.37
CA ALA A 87 -11.64 -5.99 -4.22
C ALA A 87 -12.57 -4.87 -3.74
N TYR A 88 -12.64 -4.69 -2.43
CA TYR A 88 -13.48 -3.67 -1.81
C TYR A 88 -12.63 -2.47 -1.37
N ARG A 89 -13.26 -1.32 -1.31
CA ARG A 89 -12.63 -0.10 -0.81
C ARG A 89 -11.93 -0.35 0.52
N ASN A 90 -10.74 0.24 0.69
CA ASN A 90 -9.86 0.13 1.86
C ASN A 90 -9.18 -1.26 2.04
N GLU A 91 -9.35 -2.21 1.15
CA GLU A 91 -8.49 -3.40 1.12
C GLU A 91 -7.12 -3.06 0.53
N ILE A 92 -6.13 -3.93 0.74
CA ILE A 92 -4.82 -3.82 0.09
C ILE A 92 -4.76 -4.85 -1.02
N ALA A 93 -4.44 -4.42 -2.25
CA ALA A 93 -4.17 -5.36 -3.33
C ALA A 93 -2.70 -5.30 -3.74
N TYR A 94 -2.06 -6.45 -3.91
CA TYR A 94 -0.67 -6.52 -4.35
C TYR A 94 -0.45 -7.52 -5.49
N ASN A 95 0.51 -7.20 -6.33
CA ASN A 95 0.98 -8.10 -7.37
C ASN A 95 1.95 -9.12 -6.75
N MET A 96 1.59 -10.42 -6.76
CA MET A 96 2.41 -11.49 -6.19
C MET A 96 3.86 -11.48 -6.70
N MET A 97 4.07 -11.17 -7.97
CA MET A 97 5.39 -11.19 -8.60
C MET A 97 6.24 -9.97 -8.30
N ARG A 98 5.66 -8.90 -7.74
CA ARG A 98 6.34 -7.62 -7.50
C ARG A 98 6.10 -7.02 -6.12
N MET A 99 5.47 -7.76 -5.20
CA MET A 99 5.23 -7.31 -3.83
C MET A 99 6.54 -7.02 -3.10
N TRP A 100 7.55 -7.82 -3.32
CA TRP A 100 8.90 -7.63 -2.78
C TRP A 100 9.57 -6.32 -3.23
N GLN A 101 9.12 -5.74 -4.33
CA GLN A 101 9.53 -4.40 -4.80
C GLN A 101 8.60 -3.29 -4.28
N GLY A 102 7.54 -3.61 -3.56
CA GLY A 102 6.56 -2.65 -3.06
C GLY A 102 5.40 -2.38 -4.04
N ALA A 103 5.14 -3.26 -5.01
CA ALA A 103 4.02 -3.15 -5.93
C ALA A 103 2.71 -3.58 -5.25
N PHE A 104 2.11 -2.67 -4.52
CA PHE A 104 0.80 -2.79 -3.88
C PHE A 104 0.15 -1.42 -3.69
N GLY A 105 -1.13 -1.41 -3.38
CA GLY A 105 -1.82 -0.17 -3.04
C GLY A 105 -3.13 -0.44 -2.30
N ILE A 106 -3.67 0.63 -1.74
CA ILE A 106 -4.99 0.62 -1.09
C ILE A 106 -6.05 0.73 -2.19
N VAL A 107 -7.08 -0.09 -2.09
CA VAL A 107 -8.22 -0.09 -3.02
C VAL A 107 -9.05 1.17 -2.80
N PRO A 108 -9.19 2.06 -3.81
CA PRO A 108 -9.83 3.36 -3.62
C PRO A 108 -11.36 3.29 -3.68
N GLU A 109 -11.90 2.34 -4.42
CA GLU A 109 -13.34 2.06 -4.59
C GLU A 109 -13.53 0.56 -4.88
N ASP A 110 -14.73 0.05 -4.74
CA ASP A 110 -15.03 -1.33 -5.13
C ASP A 110 -14.67 -1.54 -6.60
N CYS A 111 -13.83 -2.55 -6.86
CA CYS A 111 -13.24 -2.72 -8.18
C CYS A 111 -12.90 -4.18 -8.48
N MET A 112 -12.43 -4.41 -9.69
CA MET A 112 -11.81 -5.67 -10.09
C MET A 112 -10.30 -5.49 -10.26
N VAL A 113 -9.56 -6.54 -9.92
CA VAL A 113 -8.11 -6.64 -10.11
C VAL A 113 -7.74 -7.97 -10.75
N SER A 114 -6.54 -8.06 -11.30
CA SER A 114 -6.02 -9.28 -11.91
C SER A 114 -6.11 -10.49 -10.98
N PRO A 115 -6.40 -11.70 -11.50
CA PRO A 115 -6.37 -12.94 -10.72
C PRO A 115 -4.98 -13.26 -10.13
N ALA A 116 -3.92 -12.69 -10.71
CA ALA A 116 -2.55 -12.80 -10.20
C ALA A 116 -2.27 -11.92 -8.97
N TYR A 117 -3.26 -11.13 -8.50
CA TYR A 117 -3.09 -10.31 -7.31
C TYR A 117 -3.65 -11.00 -6.08
N VAL A 118 -3.04 -10.73 -4.94
CA VAL A 118 -3.59 -11.08 -3.62
C VAL A 118 -4.31 -9.86 -3.07
N ILE A 119 -5.49 -10.08 -2.51
CA ILE A 119 -6.29 -9.04 -1.88
C ILE A 119 -6.35 -9.31 -0.39
N LEU A 120 -5.84 -8.36 0.38
CA LEU A 120 -5.77 -8.41 1.83
C LEU A 120 -6.96 -7.65 2.42
N SER A 121 -7.94 -8.40 2.93
CA SER A 121 -9.08 -7.86 3.65
C SER A 121 -8.69 -7.58 5.10
N PRO A 122 -8.71 -6.32 5.57
CA PRO A 122 -8.33 -5.99 6.93
C PRO A 122 -9.32 -6.61 7.93
N GLN A 123 -8.80 -7.09 9.04
CA GLN A 123 -9.59 -7.58 10.15
C GLN A 123 -9.85 -6.46 11.17
N ASP A 124 -10.68 -6.71 12.17
CA ASP A 124 -10.99 -5.73 13.20
C ASP A 124 -9.74 -5.18 13.89
N GLY A 125 -9.71 -3.87 14.05
CA GLY A 125 -8.56 -3.17 14.62
C GLY A 125 -7.38 -2.99 13.66
N VAL A 126 -7.58 -3.15 12.34
CA VAL A 126 -6.57 -2.96 11.30
C VAL A 126 -6.91 -1.76 10.42
N HIS A 127 -6.02 -0.78 10.35
CA HIS A 127 -6.14 0.40 9.49
C HIS A 127 -5.27 0.23 8.24
N SER A 128 -5.87 -0.03 7.07
CA SER A 128 -5.16 -0.38 5.84
C SER A 128 -4.13 0.66 5.40
N ASN A 129 -4.43 1.97 5.51
CA ASN A 129 -3.45 3.01 5.13
C ASN A 129 -2.21 3.00 6.04
N PHE A 130 -2.37 2.72 7.35
CA PHE A 130 -1.23 2.55 8.24
C PHE A 130 -0.31 1.43 7.76
N PHE A 131 -0.87 0.27 7.45
CA PHE A 131 -0.10 -0.86 6.91
C PHE A 131 0.44 -0.57 5.51
N GLY A 132 -0.27 0.23 4.71
CA GLY A 132 0.25 0.75 3.44
C GLY A 132 1.57 1.51 3.61
N TYR A 133 1.70 2.33 4.64
CA TYR A 133 2.95 3.01 4.97
C TYR A 133 3.99 2.08 5.58
N LEU A 134 3.58 1.23 6.53
CA LEU A 134 4.47 0.26 7.18
C LEU A 134 5.13 -0.68 6.17
N LEU A 135 4.37 -1.24 5.23
CA LEU A 135 4.86 -2.20 4.24
C LEU A 135 5.79 -1.56 3.18
N LYS A 136 5.75 -0.23 3.00
CA LYS A 136 6.69 0.52 2.14
C LYS A 136 8.02 0.85 2.80
N LEU A 137 8.19 0.60 4.10
CA LEU A 137 9.47 0.80 4.76
C LEU A 137 10.52 -0.16 4.20
N PRO A 138 11.79 0.27 4.05
CA PRO A 138 12.86 -0.59 3.51
C PRO A 138 12.96 -1.94 4.20
N ARG A 139 12.90 -1.96 5.54
CA ARG A 139 12.93 -3.21 6.32
C ARG A 139 11.73 -4.12 6.05
N SER A 140 10.54 -3.55 5.86
CA SER A 140 9.36 -4.34 5.51
C SER A 140 9.52 -4.98 4.14
N LEU A 141 10.09 -4.26 3.17
CA LEU A 141 10.40 -4.80 1.85
C LEU A 141 11.45 -5.94 1.94
N GLN A 142 12.42 -5.86 2.85
CA GLN A 142 13.36 -6.96 3.09
C GLN A 142 12.63 -8.20 3.62
N PHE A 143 11.71 -8.06 4.58
CA PHE A 143 10.88 -9.18 5.05
C PHE A 143 10.00 -9.76 3.95
N LEU A 144 9.36 -8.90 3.13
CA LEU A 144 8.57 -9.36 2.00
C LEU A 144 9.43 -10.13 0.99
N THR A 145 10.66 -9.69 0.76
CA THR A 145 11.62 -10.36 -0.13
C THR A 145 12.05 -11.71 0.43
N SER A 146 12.43 -11.78 1.71
CA SER A 146 12.91 -13.03 2.33
C SER A 146 11.84 -14.11 2.46
N HIS A 147 10.55 -13.72 2.47
CA HIS A 147 9.42 -14.65 2.47
C HIS A 147 8.88 -14.94 1.05
N SER A 148 9.44 -14.30 0.02
CA SER A 148 9.06 -14.59 -1.37
C SER A 148 9.78 -15.84 -1.88
N ARG A 149 9.08 -16.66 -2.67
CA ARG A 149 9.60 -17.88 -3.25
C ARG A 149 10.00 -17.67 -4.70
N GLY A 150 11.16 -18.18 -5.10
CA GLY A 150 11.67 -18.16 -6.48
C GLY A 150 13.14 -18.49 -6.52
N LEU A 151 13.60 -19.04 -7.66
CA LEU A 151 15.01 -19.41 -7.85
C LEU A 151 15.90 -18.19 -8.18
N THR A 152 15.31 -17.16 -8.76
CA THR A 152 16.01 -15.95 -9.18
C THR A 152 15.20 -14.73 -8.75
N SER A 153 15.85 -13.57 -8.59
CA SER A 153 15.21 -12.34 -8.12
C SER A 153 14.05 -11.88 -8.99
N ASP A 154 14.10 -12.09 -10.31
CA ASP A 154 13.03 -11.76 -11.25
C ASP A 154 11.83 -12.70 -11.18
N ARG A 155 11.98 -13.87 -10.56
CA ARG A 155 10.94 -14.90 -10.39
C ARG A 155 10.37 -14.98 -8.98
N LEU A 156 10.75 -14.08 -8.09
CA LEU A 156 10.21 -14.04 -6.73
C LEU A 156 8.70 -13.80 -6.73
N ARG A 157 7.98 -14.58 -5.93
CA ARG A 157 6.53 -14.47 -5.72
C ARG A 157 6.21 -14.55 -4.25
N LEU A 158 5.45 -13.58 -3.76
CA LEU A 158 4.91 -13.62 -2.41
C LEU A 158 3.47 -14.12 -2.46
N TYR A 159 3.28 -15.37 -2.08
CA TYR A 159 1.94 -15.94 -1.91
C TYR A 159 1.31 -15.47 -0.60
N TYR A 160 -0.02 -15.57 -0.51
CA TYR A 160 -0.70 -15.13 0.71
C TYR A 160 -0.23 -15.88 1.95
N ASP A 161 -0.02 -17.20 1.87
CA ASP A 161 0.37 -18.02 3.03
C ASP A 161 1.75 -17.61 3.56
N ASP A 162 2.67 -17.25 2.67
CA ASP A 162 3.99 -16.73 3.03
C ASP A 162 3.88 -15.32 3.63
N PHE A 163 3.05 -14.45 3.06
CA PHE A 163 2.73 -13.15 3.65
C PHE A 163 2.10 -13.29 5.04
N ALA A 164 1.14 -14.21 5.20
CA ALA A 164 0.44 -14.46 6.46
C ALA A 164 1.36 -14.91 7.60
N ALA A 165 2.49 -15.52 7.27
CA ALA A 165 3.51 -15.96 8.24
C ALA A 165 4.42 -14.83 8.74
N ILE A 166 4.46 -13.67 8.05
CA ILE A 166 5.30 -12.53 8.43
C ILE A 166 4.78 -11.93 9.74
N SER A 167 5.69 -11.63 10.65
CA SER A 167 5.39 -10.88 11.88
C SER A 167 5.49 -9.37 11.60
N LEU A 168 4.43 -8.64 11.93
CA LEU A 168 4.33 -7.19 11.80
C LEU A 168 4.07 -6.57 13.17
N ARG A 169 4.80 -5.50 13.51
CA ARG A 169 4.56 -4.73 14.72
C ARG A 169 3.60 -3.59 14.45
N CYS A 170 2.59 -3.46 15.27
CA CYS A 170 1.61 -2.38 15.16
C CYS A 170 1.09 -1.94 16.52
N PRO A 171 0.69 -0.66 16.65
CA PRO A 171 0.04 -0.13 17.84
C PRO A 171 -1.45 -0.45 17.87
N ALA A 172 -2.16 0.08 18.86
CA ALA A 172 -3.62 0.09 18.90
C ALA A 172 -4.21 0.84 17.70
N PHE A 173 -5.47 0.52 17.33
CA PHE A 173 -6.14 1.06 16.14
C PHE A 173 -6.14 2.60 16.09
N SER A 174 -6.40 3.26 17.21
CA SER A 174 -6.42 4.74 17.28
C SER A 174 -5.07 5.37 16.90
N GLU A 175 -3.95 4.76 17.31
CA GLU A 175 -2.63 5.24 16.94
C GLU A 175 -2.31 4.92 15.46
N GLN A 176 -2.73 3.74 14.96
CA GLN A 176 -2.63 3.41 13.53
C GLN A 176 -3.35 4.48 12.69
N GLN A 177 -4.58 4.84 13.07
CA GLN A 177 -5.37 5.84 12.39
C GLN A 177 -4.66 7.21 12.41
N ARG A 178 -4.19 7.65 13.58
CA ARG A 178 -3.52 8.95 13.73
C ARG A 178 -2.26 9.07 12.86
N ILE A 179 -1.47 8.00 12.79
CA ILE A 179 -0.28 7.94 11.93
C ILE A 179 -0.69 7.96 10.45
N ALA A 180 -1.71 7.19 10.07
CA ALA A 180 -2.22 7.14 8.70
C ALA A 180 -2.75 8.50 8.24
N ASP A 181 -3.51 9.19 9.07
CA ASP A 181 -4.06 10.53 8.78
C ASP A 181 -2.96 11.57 8.59
N CYS A 182 -1.91 11.51 9.43
CA CYS A 182 -0.76 12.39 9.30
C CYS A 182 -0.08 12.22 7.93
N PHE A 183 0.22 10.98 7.52
CA PHE A 183 0.86 10.73 6.23
C PHE A 183 -0.05 11.00 5.04
N SER A 184 -1.34 10.68 5.14
CA SER A 184 -2.32 10.99 4.10
C SER A 184 -2.43 12.50 3.87
N SER A 185 -2.43 13.30 4.92
CA SER A 185 -2.42 14.76 4.82
C SER A 185 -1.17 15.28 4.10
N ILE A 186 0.00 14.71 4.42
CA ILE A 186 1.25 15.08 3.75
C ILE A 186 1.21 14.67 2.27
N ASP A 187 0.67 13.50 1.94
CA ASP A 187 0.54 13.05 0.55
C ASP A 187 -0.40 13.94 -0.27
N ASN A 188 -1.51 14.37 0.33
CA ASN A 188 -2.41 15.35 -0.29
C ASN A 188 -1.71 16.68 -0.56
N LEU A 189 -0.91 17.18 0.38
CA LEU A 189 -0.13 18.40 0.19
C LEU A 189 0.93 18.24 -0.91
N ILE A 190 1.62 17.09 -0.97
CA ILE A 190 2.59 16.80 -2.03
C ILE A 190 1.90 16.81 -3.39
N THR A 191 0.75 16.14 -3.50
CA THR A 191 -0.03 16.06 -4.75
C THR A 191 -0.50 17.45 -5.20
N ALA A 192 -1.06 18.24 -4.30
CA ALA A 192 -1.49 19.61 -4.59
C ALA A 192 -0.33 20.51 -5.08
N GLN A 193 0.86 20.39 -4.46
CA GLN A 193 2.04 21.15 -4.90
C GLN A 193 2.54 20.70 -6.27
N ILE A 194 2.52 19.40 -6.56
CA ILE A 194 2.89 18.88 -7.90
C ILE A 194 1.93 19.42 -8.96
N GLN A 195 0.63 19.38 -8.72
CA GLN A 195 -0.39 19.91 -9.62
C GLN A 195 -0.17 21.41 -9.88
N LYS A 196 0.03 22.20 -8.81
CA LYS A 196 0.31 23.63 -8.93
C LYS A 196 1.56 23.92 -9.78
N LEU A 197 2.65 23.18 -9.54
CA LEU A 197 3.88 23.32 -10.33
C LEU A 197 3.65 22.97 -11.81
N THR A 198 2.89 21.93 -12.10
CA THR A 198 2.57 21.51 -13.48
C THR A 198 1.76 22.60 -14.20
N THR A 199 0.73 23.14 -13.52
CA THR A 199 -0.09 24.24 -14.07
C THR A 199 0.75 25.49 -14.34
N LEU A 200 1.62 25.90 -13.40
CA LEU A 200 2.48 27.06 -13.57
C LEU A 200 3.48 26.88 -14.72
N LYS A 201 4.05 25.67 -14.90
CA LYS A 201 4.92 25.37 -16.03
C LYS A 201 4.18 25.43 -17.36
N ALA A 202 2.95 24.90 -17.43
CA ALA A 202 2.12 24.97 -18.62
C ALA A 202 1.77 26.43 -18.98
N HIS A 203 1.38 27.23 -17.97
CA HIS A 203 1.08 28.65 -18.15
C HIS A 203 2.32 29.44 -18.66
N LYS A 204 3.49 29.23 -18.04
CA LYS A 204 4.74 29.84 -18.50
C LYS A 204 5.04 29.50 -19.96
N LYS A 205 4.87 28.21 -20.35
CA LYS A 205 5.08 27.79 -21.74
C LYS A 205 4.14 28.48 -22.71
N GLY A 206 2.84 28.65 -22.32
CA GLY A 206 1.86 29.36 -23.16
C GLY A 206 2.16 30.88 -23.34
N LEU A 207 2.78 31.51 -22.31
CA LEU A 207 3.17 32.93 -22.40
C LEU A 207 4.45 33.17 -23.24
N MET A 208 5.21 32.12 -23.53
CA MET A 208 6.47 32.19 -24.29
C MET A 208 6.30 31.78 -25.76
N GLN A 209 5.10 31.45 -26.20
CA GLN A 209 4.70 31.20 -27.59
C GLN A 209 4.01 32.42 -28.18
#